data_9385cf8a6eca325d49fdebf9aa68e822
#
_entry.id   9385cf8a6eca325d49fdebf9aa68e822
#
_cell.length_a   1.000
_cell.length_b   1.000
_cell.length_c   1.000
_cell.angle_alpha   90.00
_cell.angle_beta   90.00
_cell.angle_gamma   90.00
#
_symmetry.space_group_name_H-M   'P 1'
#
loop_
_entity.id
_entity.type
_entity.pdbx_description
1 polymer ?
#
loop_
_entity_poly.entity_id
_entity_poly.type
_entity_poly.pdbx_seq_one_letter_code
_entity_poly.pdbx_strand_id
1 'polypeptide(L)'
;MRAALLIVVGAALGGVGYLVSRNVVAHRGHALEELGRDFLPQVAPRIQNFRRVKMEHGRMMWEITARDAQFFEQENQIVVVEPKVTFFMKEEGRLAHLRGNEGRITLDGHEMRAITLLGGVMVQLDDMELETEEATYDRARDLITSPGDVTIHGRTLDVRGRGMEVQVGPQHVRLLANVHTTVHGNARPS
;
A
#
# COMPACT_ATOMS: atom_id res chain seq x y z
N MET A 1 26.58 4.04 44.79
CA MET A 1 26.54 4.29 43.33
C MET A 1 25.18 4.00 42.65
N ARG A 2 24.33 3.10 43.16
CA ARG A 2 23.01 2.80 42.51
C ARG A 2 21.94 3.89 42.70
N ALA A 3 21.99 4.66 43.80
CA ALA A 3 21.07 5.75 44.05
C ALA A 3 21.26 6.98 43.14
N ALA A 4 22.52 7.29 42.77
CA ALA A 4 22.85 8.40 41.88
C ALA A 4 22.36 8.18 40.41
N LEU A 5 22.35 6.92 39.98
CA LEU A 5 21.89 6.56 38.65
C LEU A 5 20.36 6.75 38.49
N LEU A 6 19.58 6.42 39.52
CA LEU A 6 18.13 6.57 39.54
C LEU A 6 17.69 8.04 39.53
N ILE A 7 18.46 8.93 40.17
CA ILE A 7 18.17 10.37 40.16
C ILE A 7 18.41 10.98 38.76
N VAL A 8 19.45 10.56 38.05
CA VAL A 8 19.75 11.05 36.69
C VAL A 8 18.69 10.59 35.68
N VAL A 9 18.22 9.33 35.79
CA VAL A 9 17.18 8.81 34.92
C VAL A 9 15.82 9.50 35.22
N GLY A 10 15.50 9.74 36.47
CA GLY A 10 14.30 10.46 36.86
C GLY A 10 14.28 11.92 36.38
N ALA A 11 15.41 12.62 36.43
CA ALA A 11 15.53 13.99 35.94
C ALA A 11 15.42 14.08 34.40
N ALA A 12 15.96 13.09 33.66
CA ALA A 12 15.85 13.03 32.20
C ALA A 12 14.40 12.78 31.74
N LEU A 13 13.67 11.87 32.39
CA LEU A 13 12.26 11.58 32.07
C LEU A 13 11.34 12.74 32.49
N GLY A 14 11.60 13.40 33.60
CA GLY A 14 10.84 14.59 34.06
C GLY A 14 11.05 15.79 33.13
N GLY A 15 12.25 15.99 32.59
CA GLY A 15 12.58 17.07 31.65
C GLY A 15 11.87 16.92 30.31
N VAL A 16 11.78 15.71 29.77
CA VAL A 16 11.06 15.43 28.52
C VAL A 16 9.55 15.66 28.70
N GLY A 17 8.95 15.21 29.81
CA GLY A 17 7.54 15.44 30.12
C GLY A 17 7.21 16.94 30.23
N TYR A 18 8.10 17.74 30.84
CA TYR A 18 7.94 19.19 30.97
C TYR A 18 8.02 19.95 29.65
N LEU A 19 8.93 19.55 28.72
CA LEU A 19 9.05 20.13 27.38
C LEU A 19 7.84 19.79 26.50
N VAL A 20 7.30 18.56 26.60
CA VAL A 20 6.10 18.17 25.86
C VAL A 20 4.87 18.92 26.36
N SER A 21 4.71 19.10 27.70
CA SER A 21 3.57 19.84 28.25
C SER A 21 3.58 21.32 27.88
N ARG A 22 4.75 21.98 27.77
CA ARG A 22 4.85 23.37 27.34
C ARG A 22 4.47 23.56 25.88
N ASN A 23 4.80 22.61 25.00
CA ASN A 23 4.37 22.67 23.58
C ASN A 23 2.86 22.45 23.42
N VAL A 24 2.24 21.62 24.26
CA VAL A 24 0.77 21.39 24.22
C VAL A 24 -0.01 22.62 24.74
N VAL A 25 0.53 23.35 25.73
CA VAL A 25 -0.14 24.56 26.29
C VAL A 25 0.01 25.77 25.37
N ALA A 26 1.09 25.85 24.59
CA ALA A 26 1.29 26.96 23.63
C ALA A 26 0.31 26.93 22.44
N HIS A 27 -0.37 25.80 22.17
CA HIS A 27 -1.36 25.67 21.09
C HIS A 27 -2.81 25.99 21.53
N ARG A 28 -3.07 26.41 22.77
CA ARG A 28 -4.42 26.80 23.25
C ARG A 28 -4.75 28.29 23.09
N GLY A 29 -3.94 29.06 22.38
CA GLY A 29 -4.04 30.51 22.26
C GLY A 29 -4.77 31.05 21.02
N HIS A 30 -5.42 30.26 20.17
CA HIS A 30 -6.09 30.74 18.96
C HIS A 30 -7.57 30.38 18.89
N ALA A 31 -8.34 30.82 19.89
CA ALA A 31 -9.81 30.70 19.86
C ALA A 31 -10.50 31.80 19.01
N LEU A 32 -9.78 32.57 18.22
CA LEU A 32 -10.34 33.65 17.36
C LEU A 32 -10.09 33.44 15.84
N GLU A 33 -9.50 32.32 15.45
CA GLU A 33 -9.29 31.97 14.02
C GLU A 33 -10.35 31.01 13.44
N GLU A 34 -11.34 30.62 14.23
CA GLU A 34 -12.35 29.64 13.80
C GLU A 34 -13.41 30.19 12.82
N LEU A 35 -13.50 31.51 12.65
CA LEU A 35 -14.51 32.14 11.76
C LEU A 35 -14.04 32.37 10.31
N GLY A 36 -12.82 31.99 9.97
CA GLY A 36 -12.27 32.16 8.64
C GLY A 36 -11.95 30.87 7.87
N ARG A 37 -12.07 29.69 8.51
CA ARG A 37 -11.66 28.39 7.91
C ARG A 37 -12.71 27.70 7.04
N ASP A 38 -13.97 28.09 7.12
CA ASP A 38 -15.06 27.45 6.37
C ASP A 38 -15.08 27.80 4.85
N PHE A 39 -14.22 28.68 4.38
CA PHE A 39 -14.18 29.10 2.97
C PHE A 39 -12.89 28.75 2.20
N LEU A 40 -11.92 28.12 2.84
CA LEU A 40 -10.78 27.60 2.10
C LEU A 40 -11.12 26.18 1.63
N PRO A 41 -11.06 25.88 0.32
CA PRO A 41 -11.15 24.50 -0.14
C PRO A 41 -10.09 23.72 0.62
N GLN A 42 -10.49 22.61 1.26
CA GLN A 42 -9.57 21.72 1.97
C GLN A 42 -8.61 21.14 0.93
N VAL A 43 -7.49 21.85 0.72
CA VAL A 43 -6.44 21.40 -0.18
C VAL A 43 -5.75 20.24 0.52
N ALA A 44 -6.04 19.03 0.09
CA ALA A 44 -5.37 17.85 0.59
C ALA A 44 -3.85 18.00 0.46
N PRO A 45 -3.07 17.79 1.53
CA PRO A 45 -1.61 17.89 1.46
C PRO A 45 -1.06 17.00 0.35
N ARG A 46 -0.27 17.58 -0.55
CA ARG A 46 0.37 16.87 -1.66
C ARG A 46 1.80 16.53 -1.27
N ILE A 47 2.15 15.25 -1.41
CA ILE A 47 3.48 14.72 -1.13
C ILE A 47 4.08 14.26 -2.46
N GLN A 48 5.23 14.78 -2.84
CA GLN A 48 5.99 14.31 -4.00
C GLN A 48 6.95 13.19 -3.59
N ASN A 49 7.23 12.28 -4.51
CA ASN A 49 8.10 11.13 -4.28
C ASN A 49 7.65 10.32 -3.05
N PHE A 50 6.36 10.01 -3.02
CA PHE A 50 5.78 9.24 -1.92
C PHE A 50 6.42 7.87 -1.81
N ARG A 51 6.75 7.48 -0.57
CA ARG A 51 7.26 6.15 -0.24
C ARG A 51 6.69 5.68 1.09
N ARG A 52 6.15 4.47 1.11
CA ARG A 52 5.69 3.81 2.34
C ARG A 52 6.18 2.37 2.36
N VAL A 53 6.66 1.92 3.51
CA VAL A 53 7.24 0.59 3.72
C VAL A 53 6.58 -0.07 4.93
N LYS A 54 6.32 -1.35 4.84
CA LYS A 54 5.91 -2.20 5.97
C LYS A 54 7.03 -3.16 6.31
N MET A 55 7.47 -3.10 7.57
CA MET A 55 8.45 -4.03 8.15
C MET A 55 7.75 -4.93 9.17
N GLU A 56 8.03 -6.21 9.15
CA GLU A 56 7.61 -7.17 10.19
C GLU A 56 8.79 -8.05 10.57
N HIS A 57 9.09 -8.14 11.87
CA HIS A 57 10.21 -8.94 12.40
C HIS A 57 11.55 -8.65 11.70
N GLY A 58 11.84 -7.38 11.40
CA GLY A 58 13.05 -6.96 10.71
C GLY A 58 13.10 -7.25 9.21
N ARG A 59 12.02 -7.78 8.61
CA ARG A 59 11.92 -8.07 7.18
C ARG A 59 10.94 -7.12 6.50
N MET A 60 11.29 -6.67 5.30
CA MET A 60 10.40 -5.87 4.48
C MET A 60 9.29 -6.78 3.92
N MET A 61 8.04 -6.40 4.15
CA MET A 61 6.87 -7.14 3.65
C MET A 61 6.37 -6.55 2.34
N TRP A 62 6.29 -5.23 2.27
CA TRP A 62 5.96 -4.53 1.05
C TRP A 62 6.47 -3.09 1.08
N GLU A 63 6.63 -2.55 -0.10
CA GLU A 63 6.98 -1.15 -0.37
C GLU A 63 6.02 -0.58 -1.41
N ILE A 64 5.54 0.64 -1.17
CA ILE A 64 4.76 1.44 -2.13
C ILE A 64 5.55 2.69 -2.43
N THR A 65 5.78 2.96 -3.70
CA THR A 65 6.31 4.23 -4.19
C THR A 65 5.32 4.84 -5.17
N ALA A 66 5.26 6.18 -5.24
CA ALA A 66 4.43 6.88 -6.20
C ALA A 66 5.04 8.24 -6.54
N ARG A 67 4.74 8.77 -7.72
CA ARG A 67 5.18 10.11 -8.13
C ARG A 67 4.62 11.18 -7.20
N ASP A 68 3.32 11.11 -6.92
CA ASP A 68 2.59 12.05 -6.07
C ASP A 68 1.61 11.28 -5.17
N ALA A 69 1.32 11.86 -3.99
CA ALA A 69 0.28 11.40 -3.09
C ALA A 69 -0.50 12.58 -2.52
N GLN A 70 -1.80 12.41 -2.31
CA GLN A 70 -2.67 13.34 -1.62
C GLN A 70 -3.43 12.61 -0.52
N PHE A 71 -3.43 13.17 0.67
CA PHE A 71 -4.16 12.60 1.81
C PHE A 71 -5.50 13.29 2.01
N PHE A 72 -6.57 12.54 1.95
CA PHE A 72 -7.95 12.96 2.20
C PHE A 72 -8.36 12.48 3.58
N GLU A 73 -8.27 13.38 4.55
CA GLU A 73 -8.45 13.06 5.98
C GLU A 73 -9.87 12.57 6.28
N GLN A 74 -10.89 13.19 5.68
CA GLN A 74 -12.30 12.82 5.91
C GLN A 74 -12.63 11.41 5.42
N GLU A 75 -12.01 10.98 4.33
CA GLU A 75 -12.19 9.64 3.77
C GLU A 75 -11.20 8.61 4.32
N ASN A 76 -10.25 9.03 5.16
CA ASN A 76 -9.11 8.20 5.58
C ASN A 76 -8.40 7.53 4.39
N GLN A 77 -8.18 8.30 3.33
CA GLN A 77 -7.69 7.79 2.06
C GLN A 77 -6.46 8.57 1.57
N ILE A 78 -5.51 7.83 1.00
CA ILE A 78 -4.39 8.41 0.24
C ILE A 78 -4.61 8.05 -1.23
N VAL A 79 -4.69 9.05 -2.09
CA VAL A 79 -4.70 8.88 -3.55
C VAL A 79 -3.28 9.08 -4.05
N VAL A 80 -2.78 8.13 -4.84
CA VAL A 80 -1.41 8.12 -5.37
C VAL A 80 -1.41 8.06 -6.88
N VAL A 81 -0.46 8.74 -7.51
CA VAL A 81 -0.29 8.78 -8.96
C VAL A 81 0.92 7.96 -9.35
N GLU A 82 0.74 7.10 -10.36
CA GLU A 82 1.76 6.16 -10.85
C GLU A 82 2.35 5.29 -9.73
N PRO A 83 1.50 4.59 -8.96
CA PRO A 83 1.98 3.73 -7.90
C PRO A 83 2.77 2.54 -8.43
N LYS A 84 3.82 2.19 -7.70
CA LYS A 84 4.55 0.93 -7.83
C LYS A 84 4.55 0.26 -6.46
N VAL A 85 4.05 -0.96 -6.40
CA VAL A 85 4.00 -1.77 -5.18
C VAL A 85 4.91 -2.97 -5.36
N THR A 86 5.78 -3.21 -4.40
CA THR A 86 6.63 -4.41 -4.36
C THR A 86 6.27 -5.21 -3.12
N PHE A 87 5.86 -6.44 -3.30
CA PHE A 87 5.71 -7.41 -2.21
C PHE A 87 6.93 -8.30 -2.14
N PHE A 88 7.46 -8.48 -0.93
CA PHE A 88 8.58 -9.36 -0.61
C PHE A 88 8.01 -10.68 -0.08
N MET A 89 8.09 -11.72 -0.89
CA MET A 89 7.54 -13.03 -0.54
C MET A 89 8.35 -13.68 0.60
N LYS A 90 7.76 -14.66 1.29
CA LYS A 90 8.44 -15.41 2.36
C LYS A 90 9.59 -16.24 1.82
N GLU A 91 9.47 -16.73 0.60
CA GLU A 91 10.53 -17.43 -0.10
C GLU A 91 11.62 -16.45 -0.53
N GLU A 92 12.88 -16.76 -0.21
CA GLU A 92 14.00 -15.86 -0.44
C GLU A 92 14.13 -15.48 -1.92
N GLY A 93 14.20 -14.16 -2.17
CA GLY A 93 14.44 -13.58 -3.48
C GLY A 93 13.23 -13.46 -4.38
N ARG A 94 12.04 -13.95 -4.00
CA ARG A 94 10.83 -13.78 -4.82
C ARG A 94 10.14 -12.46 -4.53
N LEU A 95 9.88 -11.72 -5.59
CA LEU A 95 9.22 -10.42 -5.55
C LEU A 95 7.99 -10.43 -6.45
N ALA A 96 6.91 -9.78 -6.00
CA ALA A 96 5.81 -9.44 -6.88
C ALA A 96 5.79 -7.91 -7.06
N HIS A 97 5.78 -7.47 -8.32
CA HIS A 97 5.72 -6.06 -8.68
C HIS A 97 4.35 -5.74 -9.26
N LEU A 98 3.72 -4.70 -8.72
CA LEU A 98 2.44 -4.20 -9.21
C LEU A 98 2.61 -2.74 -9.60
N ARG A 99 1.95 -2.32 -10.67
CA ARG A 99 1.89 -0.92 -11.11
C ARG A 99 0.52 -0.59 -11.66
N GLY A 100 0.17 0.69 -11.66
CA GLY A 100 -1.06 1.23 -12.23
C GLY A 100 -0.90 2.74 -12.48
N ASN A 101 -1.90 3.37 -13.07
CA ASN A 101 -1.89 4.82 -13.29
C ASN A 101 -2.30 5.59 -12.03
N GLU A 102 -3.23 5.05 -11.26
CA GLU A 102 -3.71 5.61 -9.99
C GLU A 102 -3.79 4.52 -8.92
N GLY A 103 -3.62 4.90 -7.66
CA GLY A 103 -3.85 4.05 -6.51
C GLY A 103 -4.65 4.77 -5.44
N ARG A 104 -5.51 4.02 -4.74
CA ARG A 104 -6.27 4.49 -3.57
C ARG A 104 -5.97 3.61 -2.40
N ILE A 105 -5.34 4.17 -1.37
CA ILE A 105 -4.97 3.47 -0.15
C ILE A 105 -5.96 3.87 0.93
N THR A 106 -6.79 2.95 1.37
CA THR A 106 -7.71 3.15 2.49
C THR A 106 -7.01 2.81 3.79
N LEU A 107 -7.13 3.69 4.77
CA LEU A 107 -6.52 3.54 6.08
C LEU A 107 -7.56 3.16 7.15
N ASP A 108 -7.12 2.40 8.14
CA ASP A 108 -7.80 2.19 9.42
C ASP A 108 -6.83 2.67 10.52
N GLY A 109 -7.08 3.88 11.03
CA GLY A 109 -6.10 4.62 11.82
C GLY A 109 -4.82 4.88 11.01
N HIS A 110 -3.70 4.32 11.46
CA HIS A 110 -2.40 4.45 10.77
C HIS A 110 -2.05 3.24 9.89
N GLU A 111 -2.88 2.21 9.88
CA GLU A 111 -2.64 0.98 9.14
C GLU A 111 -3.35 0.99 7.78
N MET A 112 -2.73 0.42 6.76
CA MET A 112 -3.38 0.20 5.48
C MET A 112 -4.41 -0.91 5.63
N ARG A 113 -5.68 -0.62 5.30
CA ARG A 113 -6.77 -1.59 5.23
C ARG A 113 -6.87 -2.21 3.84
N ALA A 114 -6.85 -1.38 2.82
CA ALA A 114 -6.94 -1.83 1.44
C ALA A 114 -6.13 -0.92 0.51
N ILE A 115 -5.74 -1.45 -0.63
CA ILE A 115 -5.21 -0.67 -1.75
C ILE A 115 -5.93 -1.09 -3.03
N THR A 116 -6.45 -0.12 -3.77
CA THR A 116 -7.01 -0.31 -5.11
C THR A 116 -6.09 0.36 -6.11
N LEU A 117 -5.65 -0.38 -7.12
CA LEU A 117 -4.93 0.13 -8.28
C LEU A 117 -5.88 0.23 -9.46
N LEU A 118 -5.73 1.28 -10.25
CA LEU A 118 -6.62 1.63 -11.37
C LEU A 118 -5.80 2.05 -12.59
N GLY A 119 -6.36 1.80 -13.79
CA GLY A 119 -5.83 2.25 -15.05
C GLY A 119 -4.62 1.45 -15.53
N GLY A 120 -4.85 0.34 -16.20
CA GLY A 120 -3.80 -0.51 -16.75
C GLY A 120 -2.93 -1.13 -15.67
N VAL A 121 -3.56 -1.86 -14.75
CA VAL A 121 -2.87 -2.56 -13.67
C VAL A 121 -2.09 -3.73 -14.23
N MET A 122 -0.80 -3.75 -13.95
CA MET A 122 0.11 -4.83 -14.33
C MET A 122 0.72 -5.44 -13.07
N VAL A 123 0.69 -6.75 -12.98
CA VAL A 123 1.32 -7.54 -11.92
C VAL A 123 2.35 -8.47 -12.53
N GLN A 124 3.58 -8.39 -12.06
CA GLN A 124 4.65 -9.30 -12.46
C GLN A 124 5.06 -10.16 -11.28
N LEU A 125 5.03 -11.47 -11.45
CA LEU A 125 5.48 -12.46 -10.49
C LEU A 125 6.30 -13.53 -11.22
N ASP A 126 7.59 -13.58 -10.98
CA ASP A 126 8.54 -14.44 -11.69
C ASP A 126 8.46 -14.22 -13.22
N ASP A 127 8.07 -15.26 -13.97
CA ASP A 127 7.87 -15.25 -15.43
C ASP A 127 6.40 -15.10 -15.85
N MET A 128 5.51 -14.78 -14.91
CA MET A 128 4.10 -14.49 -15.16
C MET A 128 3.84 -12.99 -15.11
N GLU A 129 3.13 -12.49 -16.12
CA GLU A 129 2.60 -11.14 -16.18
C GLU A 129 1.08 -11.20 -16.22
N LEU A 130 0.43 -10.40 -15.37
CA LEU A 130 -1.01 -10.29 -15.31
C LEU A 130 -1.41 -8.85 -15.60
N GLU A 131 -2.37 -8.67 -16.50
CA GLU A 131 -2.94 -7.39 -16.88
C GLU A 131 -4.42 -7.33 -16.55
N THR A 132 -4.86 -6.20 -16.00
CA THR A 132 -6.27 -5.89 -15.73
C THR A 132 -6.45 -4.38 -15.62
N GLU A 133 -7.70 -3.90 -15.64
CA GLU A 133 -7.98 -2.46 -15.51
C GLU A 133 -8.00 -2.01 -14.05
N GLU A 134 -8.42 -2.90 -13.14
CA GLU A 134 -8.55 -2.61 -11.71
C GLU A 134 -8.15 -3.83 -10.88
N ALA A 135 -7.43 -3.61 -9.78
CA ALA A 135 -7.14 -4.62 -8.78
C ALA A 135 -7.20 -4.03 -7.37
N THR A 136 -7.89 -4.72 -6.46
CA THR A 136 -8.02 -4.34 -5.05
C THR A 136 -7.42 -5.42 -4.15
N TYR A 137 -6.48 -5.05 -3.29
CA TYR A 137 -5.99 -5.88 -2.19
C TYR A 137 -6.69 -5.50 -0.89
N ASP A 138 -7.34 -6.46 -0.25
CA ASP A 138 -7.92 -6.38 1.09
C ASP A 138 -7.00 -7.08 2.09
N ARG A 139 -6.43 -6.31 3.02
CA ARG A 139 -5.46 -6.83 3.99
C ARG A 139 -6.09 -7.81 4.98
N ALA A 140 -7.32 -7.56 5.45
CA ALA A 140 -7.96 -8.40 6.45
C ALA A 140 -8.28 -9.79 5.89
N ARG A 141 -8.57 -9.87 4.60
CA ARG A 141 -8.87 -11.12 3.89
C ARG A 141 -7.65 -11.74 3.23
N ASP A 142 -6.53 -11.03 3.18
CA ASP A 142 -5.31 -11.36 2.42
C ASP A 142 -5.63 -11.77 0.96
N LEU A 143 -6.54 -10.98 0.34
CA LEU A 143 -7.17 -11.28 -0.93
C LEU A 143 -7.00 -10.13 -1.91
N ILE A 144 -6.55 -10.46 -3.14
CA ILE A 144 -6.61 -9.54 -4.28
C ILE A 144 -7.80 -9.93 -5.14
N THR A 145 -8.58 -8.94 -5.56
CA THR A 145 -9.72 -9.10 -6.46
C THR A 145 -9.60 -8.17 -7.66
N SER A 146 -10.05 -8.64 -8.82
CA SER A 146 -10.28 -7.82 -10.01
C SER A 146 -11.66 -8.16 -10.57
N PRO A 147 -12.57 -7.17 -10.77
CA PRO A 147 -13.90 -7.41 -11.30
C PRO A 147 -13.95 -7.49 -12.83
N GLY A 148 -12.94 -6.94 -13.51
CA GLY A 148 -12.87 -6.77 -14.96
C GLY A 148 -12.28 -7.96 -15.71
N ASP A 149 -11.92 -7.69 -16.96
CA ASP A 149 -11.19 -8.65 -17.78
C ASP A 149 -9.75 -8.78 -17.26
N VAL A 150 -9.25 -9.99 -17.29
CA VAL A 150 -7.89 -10.34 -16.85
C VAL A 150 -7.19 -11.13 -17.93
N THR A 151 -5.98 -10.75 -18.25
CA THR A 151 -5.07 -11.53 -19.09
C THR A 151 -3.85 -11.91 -18.30
N ILE A 152 -3.47 -13.18 -18.33
CA ILE A 152 -2.26 -13.72 -17.71
C ILE A 152 -1.38 -14.27 -18.81
N HIS A 153 -0.16 -13.76 -18.91
CA HIS A 153 0.87 -14.23 -19.81
C HIS A 153 1.90 -15.03 -19.00
N GLY A 154 2.10 -16.28 -19.39
CA GLY A 154 3.11 -17.15 -18.80
C GLY A 154 4.04 -17.71 -19.87
N ARG A 155 5.10 -18.39 -19.46
CA ARG A 155 6.10 -18.94 -20.38
C ARG A 155 5.52 -19.95 -21.35
N THR A 156 4.55 -20.73 -20.92
CA THR A 156 4.01 -21.87 -21.69
C THR A 156 2.53 -21.77 -21.99
N LEU A 157 1.85 -20.81 -21.37
CA LEU A 157 0.41 -20.62 -21.56
C LEU A 157 0.00 -19.18 -21.33
N ASP A 158 -1.02 -18.75 -22.09
CA ASP A 158 -1.76 -17.52 -21.82
C ASP A 158 -3.17 -17.89 -21.36
N VAL A 159 -3.66 -17.14 -20.37
CA VAL A 159 -5.02 -17.33 -19.86
C VAL A 159 -5.75 -15.99 -19.89
N ARG A 160 -6.96 -15.99 -20.41
CA ARG A 160 -7.87 -14.85 -20.36
C ARG A 160 -9.13 -15.23 -19.62
N GLY A 161 -9.70 -14.29 -18.88
CA GLY A 161 -10.94 -14.51 -18.17
C GLY A 161 -11.54 -13.22 -17.67
N ARG A 162 -12.66 -13.32 -16.98
CA ARG A 162 -13.33 -12.17 -16.35
C ARG A 162 -13.52 -12.44 -14.86
N GLY A 163 -13.13 -11.45 -14.07
CA GLY A 163 -13.11 -11.56 -12.62
C GLY A 163 -11.98 -12.46 -12.12
N MET A 164 -11.26 -11.99 -11.11
CA MET A 164 -10.14 -12.72 -10.51
C MET A 164 -10.14 -12.58 -9.01
N GLU A 165 -9.76 -13.66 -8.34
CA GLU A 165 -9.43 -13.70 -6.91
C GLU A 165 -8.04 -14.32 -6.74
N VAL A 166 -7.19 -13.67 -5.94
CA VAL A 166 -5.87 -14.20 -5.56
C VAL A 166 -5.76 -14.22 -4.05
N GLN A 167 -5.65 -15.39 -3.46
CA GLN A 167 -5.27 -15.56 -2.06
C GLN A 167 -3.75 -15.43 -1.96
N VAL A 168 -3.26 -14.36 -1.31
CA VAL A 168 -1.83 -14.02 -1.34
C VAL A 168 -0.99 -15.03 -0.53
N GLY A 169 -1.44 -15.40 0.67
CA GLY A 169 -0.74 -16.35 1.53
C GLY A 169 -0.50 -17.71 0.87
N PRO A 170 -1.56 -18.43 0.42
CA PRO A 170 -1.42 -19.72 -0.27
C PRO A 170 -1.06 -19.58 -1.75
N GLN A 171 -0.93 -18.39 -2.32
CA GLN A 171 -0.61 -18.12 -3.73
C GLN A 171 -1.59 -18.79 -4.71
N HIS A 172 -2.88 -18.77 -4.36
CA HIS A 172 -3.92 -19.39 -5.15
C HIS A 172 -4.65 -18.37 -6.02
N VAL A 173 -4.62 -18.58 -7.35
CA VAL A 173 -5.28 -17.72 -8.34
C VAL A 173 -6.52 -18.43 -8.88
N ARG A 174 -7.65 -17.72 -8.93
CA ARG A 174 -8.92 -18.18 -9.47
C ARG A 174 -9.51 -17.14 -10.43
N LEU A 175 -9.78 -17.55 -11.65
CA LEU A 175 -10.60 -16.79 -12.59
C LEU A 175 -12.05 -17.21 -12.47
N LEU A 176 -12.97 -16.24 -12.52
CA LEU A 176 -14.38 -16.45 -12.14
C LEU A 176 -15.27 -16.82 -13.33
N ALA A 177 -15.00 -16.25 -14.52
CA ALA A 177 -15.83 -16.47 -15.71
C ALA A 177 -15.04 -16.36 -17.02
N ASN A 178 -15.60 -16.86 -18.10
CA ASN A 178 -15.12 -16.73 -19.48
C ASN A 178 -13.66 -17.14 -19.67
N VAL A 179 -13.25 -18.22 -19.03
CA VAL A 179 -11.84 -18.65 -19.02
C VAL A 179 -11.48 -19.30 -20.36
N HIS A 180 -10.47 -18.72 -21.02
CA HIS A 180 -9.85 -19.24 -22.24
C HIS A 180 -8.36 -19.42 -22.01
N THR A 181 -7.83 -20.59 -22.32
CA THR A 181 -6.40 -20.90 -22.19
C THR A 181 -5.81 -21.23 -23.54
N THR A 182 -4.70 -20.58 -23.89
CA THR A 182 -3.88 -20.89 -25.06
C THR A 182 -2.55 -21.45 -24.59
N VAL A 183 -2.20 -22.64 -25.05
CA VAL A 183 -0.94 -23.29 -24.71
C VAL A 183 0.08 -23.06 -25.84
N HIS A 184 1.25 -22.56 -25.49
CA HIS A 184 2.37 -22.40 -26.42
C HIS A 184 3.20 -23.69 -26.41
N GLY A 185 3.12 -24.48 -27.50
CA GLY A 185 3.96 -25.66 -27.65
C GLY A 185 5.42 -25.23 -27.77
N ASN A 186 6.30 -25.79 -26.92
CA ASN A 186 7.75 -25.73 -27.18
C ASN A 186 8.03 -26.52 -28.46
N ALA A 187 8.19 -25.85 -29.59
CA ALA A 187 8.80 -26.45 -30.75
C ALA A 187 10.24 -26.83 -30.35
N ARG A 188 10.48 -28.12 -30.05
CA ARG A 188 11.85 -28.64 -29.99
C ARG A 188 12.44 -28.46 -31.35
N PRO A 189 13.57 -27.75 -31.55
CA PRO A 189 14.30 -27.82 -32.78
C PRO A 189 14.84 -29.25 -32.91
N SER A 190 14.54 -29.89 -34.03
CA SER A 190 15.07 -31.19 -34.44
C SER A 190 16.56 -31.10 -34.74
#